data_7ca419f4f3c1285bddfe4351cbecae16
#
_entry.id   7ca419f4f3c1285bddfe4351cbecae16
#
_cell.length_a   1.000
_cell.length_b   1.000
_cell.length_c   1.000
_cell.angle_alpha   90.00
_cell.angle_beta   90.00
_cell.angle_gamma   90.00
#
_symmetry.space_group_name_H-M   'P 1'
#
loop_
_entity.id
_entity.type
_entity.pdbx_description
1 polymer ?
#
loop_
_entity_poly.entity_id
_entity_poly.type
_entity_poly.pdbx_seq_one_letter_code
_entity_poly.pdbx_strand_id
1 'polypeptide(L)'
;MTAVIAAAGSGERLGAGGPKAFVPLGGRPMIAWSLDACLACGPVSGVVVAVPVGYEHGLDGRERIKVVDGGPTRSASVANALAEVTTEYVAIHDAARPLLTAALLEDLIEELAADPEADAIIAAAPVTDTVKKVRRIFRAPGDRKTRRVVGETVDRAEMWAAQTPQVFRTVALRAALEVDESVRDAATDEAMLIERAGGTILIHDAGAPNLKVTTAIDLRVAELLLAERAAAERVA
;
A
#
# COMPACT_ATOMS: atom_id res chain seq x y z
N MET A 1 13.67 -11.57 -0.53
CA MET A 1 12.65 -10.68 0.02
C MET A 1 11.33 -11.41 0.18
N THR A 2 10.54 -11.12 1.23
CA THR A 2 9.15 -11.57 1.35
C THR A 2 8.23 -10.39 1.02
N ALA A 3 7.18 -10.62 0.22
CA ALA A 3 6.13 -9.63 0.02
C ALA A 3 4.99 -9.87 1.04
N VAL A 4 4.48 -8.81 1.65
CA VAL A 4 3.30 -8.81 2.51
C VAL A 4 2.19 -8.04 1.79
N ILE A 5 1.04 -8.69 1.57
CA ILE A 5 -0.12 -8.05 0.96
C ILE A 5 -1.19 -7.80 2.02
N ALA A 6 -1.47 -6.52 2.28
CA ALA A 6 -2.54 -6.10 3.19
C ALA A 6 -3.90 -6.20 2.46
N ALA A 7 -4.67 -7.23 2.79
CA ALA A 7 -5.95 -7.57 2.15
C ALA A 7 -7.15 -7.60 3.09
N ALA A 8 -6.99 -7.26 4.39
CA ALA A 8 -8.02 -7.37 5.41
C ALA A 8 -9.06 -6.22 5.41
N GLY A 9 -8.95 -5.23 4.51
CA GLY A 9 -9.85 -4.08 4.49
C GLY A 9 -11.28 -4.41 4.05
N SER A 10 -12.29 -3.88 4.77
CA SER A 10 -13.73 -4.14 4.53
C SER A 10 -14.26 -3.67 3.18
N GLY A 11 -13.66 -2.64 2.57
CA GLY A 11 -14.08 -2.15 1.26
C GLY A 11 -15.39 -1.32 1.23
N GLU A 12 -15.89 -0.84 2.35
CA GLU A 12 -17.16 -0.11 2.47
C GLU A 12 -17.35 1.00 1.43
N ARG A 13 -16.31 1.78 1.15
CA ARG A 13 -16.35 2.88 0.18
C ARG A 13 -16.53 2.43 -1.28
N LEU A 14 -16.25 1.17 -1.59
CA LEU A 14 -16.43 0.62 -2.93
C LEU A 14 -17.85 0.09 -3.16
N GLY A 15 -18.60 -0.16 -2.06
CA GLY A 15 -19.99 -0.62 -2.13
C GLY A 15 -20.18 -2.04 -2.70
N ALA A 16 -19.12 -2.87 -2.70
CA ALA A 16 -19.10 -4.15 -3.40
C ALA A 16 -19.57 -5.35 -2.55
N GLY A 17 -20.08 -5.12 -1.32
CA GLY A 17 -20.68 -6.17 -0.48
C GLY A 17 -19.71 -7.19 0.11
N GLY A 18 -18.38 -6.95 0.05
CA GLY A 18 -17.37 -7.86 0.59
C GLY A 18 -16.00 -7.21 0.74
N PRO A 19 -14.98 -7.96 1.22
CA PRO A 19 -13.64 -7.42 1.40
C PRO A 19 -13.05 -6.93 0.08
N LYS A 20 -12.53 -5.72 0.09
CA LYS A 20 -12.10 -4.98 -1.09
C LYS A 20 -11.10 -5.74 -1.98
N ALA A 21 -10.17 -6.45 -1.38
CA ALA A 21 -9.14 -7.20 -2.08
C ALA A 21 -9.71 -8.30 -3.01
N PHE A 22 -10.93 -8.76 -2.75
CA PHE A 22 -11.58 -9.86 -3.47
C PHE A 22 -12.66 -9.38 -4.44
N VAL A 23 -12.86 -8.08 -4.57
CA VAL A 23 -13.76 -7.51 -5.59
C VAL A 23 -13.25 -7.87 -6.98
N PRO A 24 -14.13 -8.32 -7.90
CA PRO A 24 -13.75 -8.60 -9.28
C PRO A 24 -13.17 -7.37 -9.99
N LEU A 25 -12.04 -7.58 -10.67
CA LEU A 25 -11.36 -6.60 -11.51
C LEU A 25 -10.80 -7.33 -12.74
N GLY A 26 -11.29 -7.01 -13.94
CA GLY A 26 -10.88 -7.71 -15.15
C GLY A 26 -11.18 -9.21 -15.12
N GLY A 27 -12.30 -9.62 -14.52
CA GLY A 27 -12.76 -11.03 -14.47
C GLY A 27 -12.12 -11.89 -13.39
N ARG A 28 -11.26 -11.33 -12.50
CA ARG A 28 -10.59 -12.05 -11.41
C ARG A 28 -10.52 -11.20 -10.13
N PRO A 29 -10.34 -11.78 -8.92
CA PRO A 29 -10.20 -10.99 -7.70
C PRO A 29 -9.07 -9.96 -7.80
N MET A 30 -9.28 -8.74 -7.30
CA MET A 30 -8.31 -7.65 -7.38
C MET A 30 -6.92 -8.03 -6.82
N ILE A 31 -6.88 -8.76 -5.70
CA ILE A 31 -5.64 -9.24 -5.08
C ILE A 31 -4.81 -10.13 -6.02
N ALA A 32 -5.45 -10.84 -6.95
CA ALA A 32 -4.76 -11.76 -7.84
C ALA A 32 -3.73 -11.06 -8.74
N TRP A 33 -3.98 -9.80 -9.09
CA TRP A 33 -3.04 -8.99 -9.86
C TRP A 33 -1.76 -8.68 -9.08
N SER A 34 -1.90 -8.29 -7.81
CA SER A 34 -0.74 -8.05 -6.93
C SER A 34 0.01 -9.33 -6.60
N LEU A 35 -0.70 -10.45 -6.43
CA LEU A 35 -0.07 -11.76 -6.20
C LEU A 35 0.79 -12.17 -7.40
N ASP A 36 0.27 -12.05 -8.62
CA ASP A 36 1.02 -12.41 -9.82
C ASP A 36 2.28 -11.55 -9.98
N ALA A 37 2.17 -10.23 -9.76
CA ALA A 37 3.31 -9.33 -9.81
C ALA A 37 4.37 -9.68 -8.76
N CYS A 38 3.96 -9.98 -7.52
CA CYS A 38 4.88 -10.40 -6.46
C CYS A 38 5.55 -11.75 -6.79
N LEU A 39 4.80 -12.72 -7.29
CA LEU A 39 5.33 -14.05 -7.61
C LEU A 39 6.23 -14.05 -8.85
N ALA A 40 6.02 -13.12 -9.78
CA ALA A 40 6.86 -12.91 -10.96
C ALA A 40 8.17 -12.17 -10.66
N CYS A 41 8.25 -11.42 -9.56
CA CYS A 41 9.45 -10.70 -9.14
C CYS A 41 10.52 -11.69 -8.67
N GLY A 42 11.69 -11.72 -9.33
CA GLY A 42 12.78 -12.66 -9.04
C GLY A 42 13.25 -12.64 -7.59
N PRO A 43 13.52 -11.49 -6.98
CA PRO A 43 13.91 -11.37 -5.57
C PRO A 43 12.88 -11.84 -4.54
N VAL A 44 11.59 -12.00 -4.90
CA VAL A 44 10.54 -12.42 -3.96
C VAL A 44 10.54 -13.94 -3.79
N SER A 45 10.88 -14.42 -2.60
CA SER A 45 10.91 -15.85 -2.25
C SER A 45 9.54 -16.40 -1.79
N GLY A 46 8.65 -15.52 -1.30
CA GLY A 46 7.31 -15.87 -0.84
C GLY A 46 6.45 -14.65 -0.57
N VAL A 47 5.14 -14.90 -0.46
CA VAL A 47 4.13 -13.88 -0.20
C VAL A 47 3.34 -14.25 1.05
N VAL A 48 3.19 -13.30 1.98
CA VAL A 48 2.28 -13.42 3.13
C VAL A 48 1.07 -12.52 2.90
N VAL A 49 -0.13 -13.06 2.99
CA VAL A 49 -1.36 -12.31 2.75
C VAL A 49 -2.15 -12.20 4.06
N ALA A 50 -2.39 -10.97 4.53
CA ALA A 50 -3.27 -10.73 5.66
C ALA A 50 -4.71 -10.55 5.16
N VAL A 51 -5.60 -11.49 5.50
CA VAL A 51 -7.01 -11.53 5.06
C VAL A 51 -7.97 -11.25 6.22
N PRO A 52 -9.23 -10.88 5.98
CA PRO A 52 -10.20 -10.76 7.05
C PRO A 52 -10.42 -12.10 7.75
N VAL A 53 -10.53 -12.08 9.08
CA VAL A 53 -10.77 -13.28 9.89
C VAL A 53 -12.02 -14.03 9.42
N GLY A 54 -11.88 -15.34 9.20
CA GLY A 54 -12.98 -16.22 8.81
C GLY A 54 -13.52 -16.01 7.38
N TYR A 55 -12.81 -15.25 6.54
CA TYR A 55 -13.21 -15.06 5.15
C TYR A 55 -12.67 -16.20 4.25
N GLU A 56 -13.55 -16.81 3.45
CA GLU A 56 -13.15 -17.80 2.44
C GLU A 56 -12.47 -17.13 1.24
N HIS A 57 -11.15 -17.15 1.20
CA HIS A 57 -10.33 -16.38 0.25
C HIS A 57 -9.82 -17.20 -0.94
N GLY A 58 -9.86 -18.53 -0.89
CA GLY A 58 -9.41 -19.41 -1.97
C GLY A 58 -7.92 -19.35 -2.29
N LEU A 59 -7.09 -18.92 -1.32
CA LEU A 59 -5.63 -18.83 -1.48
C LEU A 59 -4.88 -20.01 -0.84
N ASP A 60 -5.57 -20.87 -0.11
CA ASP A 60 -4.99 -22.00 0.61
C ASP A 60 -4.31 -22.97 -0.34
N GLY A 61 -3.18 -23.53 0.11
CA GLY A 61 -2.42 -24.53 -0.63
C GLY A 61 -1.69 -24.03 -1.87
N ARG A 62 -1.70 -22.71 -2.13
CA ARG A 62 -0.90 -22.14 -3.23
C ARG A 62 0.58 -22.10 -2.84
N GLU A 63 1.42 -22.57 -3.74
CA GLU A 63 2.87 -22.52 -3.56
C GLU A 63 3.36 -21.08 -3.35
N ARG A 64 4.30 -20.88 -2.43
CA ARG A 64 4.91 -19.60 -2.06
C ARG A 64 3.93 -18.58 -1.46
N ILE A 65 2.68 -18.95 -1.15
CA ILE A 65 1.70 -18.07 -0.50
C ILE A 65 1.38 -18.61 0.89
N LYS A 66 1.54 -17.75 1.91
CA LYS A 66 1.07 -17.99 3.28
C LYS A 66 -0.04 -17.00 3.60
N VAL A 67 -1.10 -17.48 4.21
CA VAL A 67 -2.23 -16.64 4.63
C VAL A 67 -2.22 -16.52 6.15
N VAL A 68 -2.50 -15.30 6.63
CA VAL A 68 -2.65 -14.99 8.06
C VAL A 68 -3.90 -14.17 8.28
N ASP A 69 -4.45 -14.23 9.49
CA ASP A 69 -5.54 -13.37 9.89
C ASP A 69 -5.08 -11.91 10.00
N GLY A 70 -5.84 -11.00 9.40
CA GLY A 70 -5.65 -9.56 9.59
C GLY A 70 -6.04 -9.11 10.99
N GLY A 71 -5.53 -7.96 11.39
CA GLY A 71 -5.88 -7.29 12.64
C GLY A 71 -7.00 -6.26 12.47
N PRO A 72 -7.38 -5.57 13.56
CA PRO A 72 -8.42 -4.53 13.55
C PRO A 72 -8.02 -3.31 12.73
N THR A 73 -6.73 -3.07 12.53
CA THR A 73 -6.19 -1.97 11.73
C THR A 73 -5.29 -2.50 10.61
N ARG A 74 -4.94 -1.61 9.64
CA ARG A 74 -3.99 -1.97 8.59
C ARG A 74 -2.62 -2.33 9.18
N SER A 75 -2.12 -1.52 10.09
CA SER A 75 -0.83 -1.75 10.74
C SER A 75 -0.82 -3.02 11.61
N ALA A 76 -1.94 -3.34 12.29
CA ALA A 76 -2.08 -4.60 13.01
C ALA A 76 -2.05 -5.81 12.05
N SER A 77 -2.69 -5.69 10.88
CA SER A 77 -2.64 -6.73 9.84
C SER A 77 -1.22 -6.94 9.29
N VAL A 78 -0.48 -5.85 9.09
CA VAL A 78 0.94 -5.91 8.69
C VAL A 78 1.80 -6.54 9.78
N ALA A 79 1.59 -6.19 11.05
CA ALA A 79 2.31 -6.77 12.17
C ALA A 79 2.09 -8.30 12.26
N ASN A 80 0.85 -8.76 12.08
CA ASN A 80 0.53 -10.20 12.04
C ASN A 80 1.28 -10.91 10.90
N ALA A 81 1.29 -10.31 9.70
CA ALA A 81 1.99 -10.87 8.56
C ALA A 81 3.52 -10.84 8.72
N LEU A 82 4.06 -9.80 9.36
CA LEU A 82 5.50 -9.65 9.59
C LEU A 82 6.05 -10.72 10.54
N ALA A 83 5.23 -11.30 11.41
CA ALA A 83 5.62 -12.44 12.26
C ALA A 83 6.09 -13.64 11.42
N GLU A 84 5.59 -13.80 10.20
CA GLU A 84 5.91 -14.90 9.28
C GLU A 84 7.06 -14.58 8.32
N VAL A 85 7.59 -13.36 8.36
CA VAL A 85 8.69 -12.93 7.49
C VAL A 85 10.03 -13.31 8.13
N THR A 86 10.90 -13.97 7.37
CA THR A 86 12.25 -14.38 7.82
C THR A 86 13.36 -13.81 6.93
N THR A 87 13.00 -13.12 5.87
CA THR A 87 13.95 -12.56 4.90
C THR A 87 14.51 -11.21 5.36
N GLU A 88 15.68 -10.84 4.86
CA GLU A 88 16.36 -9.57 5.16
C GLU A 88 15.51 -8.35 4.78
N TYR A 89 14.82 -8.43 3.66
CA TYR A 89 13.94 -7.37 3.17
C TYR A 89 12.48 -7.84 3.15
N VAL A 90 11.57 -6.91 3.38
CA VAL A 90 10.13 -7.11 3.29
C VAL A 90 9.49 -5.99 2.48
N ALA A 91 8.63 -6.35 1.52
CA ALA A 91 7.80 -5.40 0.78
C ALA A 91 6.38 -5.41 1.34
N ILE A 92 5.87 -4.27 1.76
CA ILE A 92 4.47 -4.10 2.18
C ILE A 92 3.68 -3.51 1.01
N HIS A 93 2.60 -4.20 0.63
CA HIS A 93 1.77 -3.79 -0.50
C HIS A 93 0.28 -3.82 -0.17
N ASP A 94 -0.45 -2.79 -0.60
CA ASP A 94 -1.91 -2.74 -0.49
C ASP A 94 -2.55 -3.56 -1.62
N ALA A 95 -3.34 -4.58 -1.32
CA ALA A 95 -4.12 -5.34 -2.31
C ALA A 95 -5.03 -4.46 -3.19
N ALA A 96 -5.29 -3.23 -2.75
CA ALA A 96 -6.05 -2.22 -3.47
C ALA A 96 -5.26 -1.46 -4.56
N ARG A 97 -4.01 -1.83 -4.83
CA ARG A 97 -3.19 -1.31 -5.94
C ARG A 97 -2.87 -2.41 -6.95
N PRO A 98 -3.85 -2.80 -7.76
CA PRO A 98 -3.74 -3.96 -8.65
C PRO A 98 -2.79 -3.75 -9.83
N LEU A 99 -2.28 -2.54 -10.02
CA LEU A 99 -1.40 -2.18 -11.14
C LEU A 99 0.10 -2.34 -10.82
N LEU A 100 0.42 -2.94 -9.67
CA LEU A 100 1.78 -3.36 -9.33
C LEU A 100 2.41 -4.17 -10.48
N THR A 101 3.71 -3.96 -10.71
CA THR A 101 4.53 -4.75 -11.63
C THR A 101 5.69 -5.41 -10.89
N ALA A 102 6.19 -6.51 -11.42
CA ALA A 102 7.41 -7.14 -10.91
C ALA A 102 8.60 -6.17 -11.02
N ALA A 103 8.72 -5.45 -12.13
CA ALA A 103 9.79 -4.46 -12.35
C ALA A 103 9.82 -3.39 -11.25
N LEU A 104 8.66 -2.82 -10.87
CA LEU A 104 8.64 -1.83 -9.79
C LEU A 104 9.14 -2.40 -8.45
N LEU A 105 8.85 -3.67 -8.16
CA LEU A 105 9.40 -4.33 -6.96
C LEU A 105 10.90 -4.58 -7.06
N GLU A 106 11.39 -4.93 -8.25
CA GLU A 106 12.80 -5.14 -8.54
C GLU A 106 13.57 -3.84 -8.40
N ASP A 107 13.11 -2.75 -9.00
CA ASP A 107 13.70 -1.43 -8.90
C ASP A 107 13.84 -0.96 -7.43
N LEU A 108 12.75 -1.09 -6.64
CA LEU A 108 12.75 -0.69 -5.24
C LEU A 108 13.75 -1.49 -4.39
N ILE A 109 13.82 -2.81 -4.57
CA ILE A 109 14.76 -3.62 -3.78
C ILE A 109 16.21 -3.36 -4.19
N GLU A 110 16.47 -3.15 -5.48
CA GLU A 110 17.80 -2.83 -5.99
C GLU A 110 18.29 -1.48 -5.45
N GLU A 111 17.44 -0.44 -5.48
CA GLU A 111 17.78 0.87 -4.93
C GLU A 111 18.04 0.81 -3.41
N LEU A 112 17.18 0.11 -2.65
CA LEU A 112 17.38 -0.03 -1.20
C LEU A 112 18.62 -0.83 -0.85
N ALA A 113 18.92 -1.87 -1.61
CA ALA A 113 20.11 -2.69 -1.39
C ALA A 113 21.40 -1.94 -1.71
N ALA A 114 21.36 -1.00 -2.66
CA ALA A 114 22.51 -0.17 -3.04
C ALA A 114 22.83 0.93 -2.01
N ASP A 115 21.89 1.31 -1.13
CA ASP A 115 22.08 2.33 -0.10
C ASP A 115 22.05 1.72 1.32
N PRO A 116 23.23 1.43 1.93
CA PRO A 116 23.30 0.82 3.27
C PRO A 116 22.81 1.72 4.40
N GLU A 117 22.71 3.04 4.19
CA GLU A 117 22.22 4.01 5.18
C GLU A 117 20.69 4.15 5.17
N ALA A 118 20.01 3.62 4.13
CA ALA A 118 18.57 3.65 4.05
C ALA A 118 17.93 2.45 4.77
N ASP A 119 16.90 2.71 5.56
CA ASP A 119 16.08 1.72 6.25
C ASP A 119 14.90 1.23 5.40
N ALA A 120 14.43 2.09 4.51
CA ALA A 120 13.29 1.82 3.66
C ALA A 120 13.35 2.60 2.34
N ILE A 121 12.55 2.13 1.38
CA ILE A 121 12.22 2.86 0.16
C ILE A 121 10.73 2.72 -0.12
N ILE A 122 10.08 3.80 -0.55
CA ILE A 122 8.66 3.79 -0.87
C ILE A 122 8.41 4.18 -2.31
N ALA A 123 7.47 3.47 -2.96
CA ALA A 123 6.86 3.97 -4.18
C ALA A 123 6.04 5.24 -3.86
N ALA A 124 6.18 6.27 -4.67
CA ALA A 124 5.41 7.50 -4.53
C ALA A 124 5.20 8.15 -5.90
N ALA A 125 4.35 9.17 -5.95
CA ALA A 125 4.18 10.01 -7.14
C ALA A 125 4.17 11.50 -6.73
N PRO A 126 4.72 12.40 -7.55
CA PRO A 126 4.66 13.83 -7.28
C PRO A 126 3.20 14.32 -7.26
N VAL A 127 2.88 15.24 -6.37
CA VAL A 127 1.53 15.83 -6.30
C VAL A 127 1.35 16.83 -7.44
N THR A 128 0.37 16.58 -8.30
CA THR A 128 0.08 17.41 -9.49
C THR A 128 -0.90 18.54 -9.23
N ASP A 129 -1.83 18.36 -8.29
CA ASP A 129 -2.82 19.38 -7.92
C ASP A 129 -2.26 20.42 -6.95
N THR A 130 -2.88 21.62 -6.93
CA THR A 130 -2.54 22.64 -5.93
C THR A 130 -3.08 22.22 -4.56
N VAL A 131 -2.19 21.94 -3.61
CA VAL A 131 -2.54 21.52 -2.25
C VAL A 131 -2.88 22.73 -1.38
N LYS A 132 -4.01 22.65 -0.66
CA LYS A 132 -4.47 23.68 0.28
C LYS A 132 -4.59 23.10 1.68
N LYS A 133 -3.91 23.70 2.65
CA LYS A 133 -4.26 23.50 4.06
C LYS A 133 -5.58 24.19 4.34
N VAL A 134 -6.50 23.50 5.00
CA VAL A 134 -7.79 24.05 5.37
C VAL A 134 -7.91 24.21 6.88
N ARG A 135 -8.61 25.26 7.30
CA ARG A 135 -9.05 25.45 8.69
C ARG A 135 -10.58 25.42 8.75
N ARG A 136 -11.11 24.95 9.87
CA ARG A 136 -12.55 25.00 10.14
C ARG A 136 -12.86 26.27 10.91
N ILE A 137 -13.88 27.00 10.47
CA ILE A 137 -14.41 28.17 11.19
C ILE A 137 -15.90 27.97 11.45
N PHE A 138 -16.36 28.50 12.57
CA PHE A 138 -17.79 28.65 12.86
C PHE A 138 -18.31 29.92 12.20
N ARG A 139 -19.53 29.92 11.71
CA ARG A 139 -20.15 31.05 11.03
C ARG A 139 -20.54 32.15 12.03
N ALA A 140 -20.95 31.76 13.25
CA ALA A 140 -21.25 32.60 14.38
C ALA A 140 -21.03 31.85 15.70
N PRO A 141 -20.88 32.56 16.83
CA PRO A 141 -20.90 31.95 18.16
C PRO A 141 -22.18 31.12 18.35
N GLY A 142 -22.04 29.83 18.73
CA GLY A 142 -23.16 28.89 18.90
C GLY A 142 -23.60 28.15 17.62
N ASP A 143 -23.04 28.45 16.44
CA ASP A 143 -23.33 27.70 15.22
C ASP A 143 -22.72 26.29 15.29
N ARG A 144 -23.52 25.26 15.01
CA ARG A 144 -23.06 23.87 14.92
C ARG A 144 -22.46 23.52 13.55
N LYS A 145 -22.62 24.40 12.54
CA LYS A 145 -22.10 24.18 11.19
C LYS A 145 -20.76 24.87 11.02
N THR A 146 -19.74 24.09 10.73
CA THR A 146 -18.41 24.61 10.38
C THR A 146 -18.28 24.79 8.86
N ARG A 147 -17.54 25.81 8.44
CA ARG A 147 -17.05 25.98 7.07
C ARG A 147 -15.58 25.59 6.99
N ARG A 148 -15.20 25.01 5.85
CA ARG A 148 -13.79 24.86 5.50
C ARG A 148 -13.36 26.09 4.71
N VAL A 149 -12.33 26.75 5.16
CA VAL A 149 -11.71 27.89 4.46
C VAL A 149 -10.26 27.58 4.18
N VAL A 150 -9.75 28.09 3.07
CA VAL A 150 -8.32 27.99 2.76
C VAL A 150 -7.52 28.74 3.82
N GLY A 151 -6.60 28.06 4.47
CA GLY A 151 -5.66 28.65 5.41
C GLY A 151 -4.36 29.02 4.73
N GLU A 152 -3.85 28.11 3.89
CA GLU A 152 -2.53 28.22 3.26
C GLU A 152 -2.50 27.43 1.94
N THR A 153 -1.71 27.90 0.97
CA THR A 153 -1.32 27.09 -0.19
C THR A 153 0.02 26.45 0.11
N VAL A 154 0.08 25.13 0.04
CA VAL A 154 1.33 24.38 0.27
C VAL A 154 2.14 24.38 -1.03
N ASP A 155 3.46 24.59 -0.93
CA ASP A 155 4.35 24.38 -2.07
C ASP A 155 4.38 22.88 -2.38
N ARG A 156 3.92 22.52 -3.58
CA ARG A 156 3.84 21.12 -4.01
C ARG A 156 5.13 20.59 -4.59
N ALA A 157 6.13 21.43 -4.83
CA ALA A 157 7.40 20.98 -5.44
C ALA A 157 8.11 19.90 -4.60
N GLU A 158 7.87 19.91 -3.27
CA GLU A 158 8.42 18.94 -2.32
C GLU A 158 7.36 17.93 -1.83
N MET A 159 6.17 17.90 -2.45
CA MET A 159 5.07 17.04 -2.02
C MET A 159 4.95 15.79 -2.88
N TRP A 160 5.07 14.64 -2.24
CA TRP A 160 4.91 13.33 -2.86
C TRP A 160 3.75 12.58 -2.22
N ALA A 161 2.94 11.94 -3.01
CA ALA A 161 1.87 11.06 -2.55
C ALA A 161 2.42 9.65 -2.37
N ALA A 162 2.60 9.23 -1.11
CA ALA A 162 3.08 7.90 -0.79
C ALA A 162 2.15 6.82 -1.35
N GLN A 163 2.76 5.80 -1.94
CA GLN A 163 2.08 4.65 -2.50
C GLN A 163 2.63 3.37 -1.86
N THR A 164 2.22 2.22 -2.36
CA THR A 164 2.85 0.94 -2.12
C THR A 164 3.16 0.26 -3.47
N PRO A 165 4.22 -0.56 -3.58
CA PRO A 165 4.95 -1.21 -2.50
C PRO A 165 5.85 -0.24 -1.72
N GLN A 166 6.05 -0.56 -0.44
CA GLN A 166 7.06 0.03 0.42
C GLN A 166 7.99 -1.08 0.84
N VAL A 167 9.28 -0.97 0.56
CA VAL A 167 10.28 -1.99 0.87
C VAL A 167 11.12 -1.54 2.05
N PHE A 168 11.33 -2.43 3.00
CA PHE A 168 12.01 -2.16 4.27
C PHE A 168 13.12 -3.17 4.50
N ARG A 169 14.17 -2.76 5.20
CA ARG A 169 14.99 -3.70 5.95
C ARG A 169 14.12 -4.27 7.07
N THR A 170 13.94 -5.59 7.10
CA THR A 170 13.01 -6.25 8.04
C THR A 170 13.34 -5.93 9.49
N VAL A 171 14.63 -5.81 9.83
CA VAL A 171 15.07 -5.46 11.18
C VAL A 171 14.61 -4.05 11.57
N ALA A 172 14.72 -3.06 10.67
CA ALA A 172 14.31 -1.68 10.91
C ALA A 172 12.79 -1.58 11.09
N LEU A 173 12.01 -2.26 10.23
CA LEU A 173 10.56 -2.28 10.35
C LEU A 173 10.08 -2.95 11.64
N ARG A 174 10.71 -4.05 12.06
CA ARG A 174 10.37 -4.70 13.34
C ARG A 174 10.61 -3.77 14.51
N ALA A 175 11.78 -3.12 14.57
CA ALA A 175 12.11 -2.16 15.61
C ALA A 175 11.12 -0.98 15.62
N ALA A 176 10.74 -0.45 14.46
CA ALA A 176 9.78 0.66 14.35
C ALA A 176 8.34 0.27 14.77
N LEU A 177 7.98 -1.02 14.70
CA LEU A 177 6.68 -1.54 15.16
C LEU A 177 6.66 -1.82 16.67
N GLU A 178 7.80 -1.82 17.38
CA GLU A 178 7.91 -1.95 18.84
C GLU A 178 7.51 -0.65 19.56
N VAL A 179 6.32 -0.14 19.25
CA VAL A 179 5.72 1.06 19.86
C VAL A 179 4.37 0.71 20.46
N ASP A 180 3.83 1.61 21.28
CA ASP A 180 2.48 1.45 21.80
C ASP A 180 1.46 1.24 20.68
N GLU A 181 0.48 0.38 20.92
CA GLU A 181 -0.57 0.04 19.96
C GLU A 181 -1.29 1.29 19.41
N SER A 182 -1.57 2.26 20.28
CA SER A 182 -2.18 3.53 19.89
C SER A 182 -1.33 4.34 18.91
N VAL A 183 0.00 4.27 19.02
CA VAL A 183 0.94 4.94 18.10
C VAL A 183 1.00 4.21 16.77
N ARG A 184 1.07 2.88 16.82
CA ARG A 184 1.06 2.02 15.64
C ARG A 184 -0.24 2.18 14.85
N ASP A 185 -1.38 2.17 15.52
CA ASP A 185 -2.71 2.26 14.90
C ASP A 185 -3.02 3.65 14.34
N ALA A 186 -2.36 4.70 14.84
CA ALA A 186 -2.44 6.04 14.29
C ALA A 186 -1.56 6.24 13.05
N ALA A 187 -0.66 5.31 12.74
CA ALA A 187 0.18 5.41 11.55
C ALA A 187 -0.66 5.17 10.27
N THR A 188 -0.44 6.00 9.27
CA THR A 188 -1.12 5.88 7.97
C THR A 188 -0.49 4.81 7.08
N ASP A 189 0.81 4.58 7.27
CA ASP A 189 1.60 3.52 6.65
C ASP A 189 2.81 3.16 7.54
N GLU A 190 3.58 2.15 7.16
CA GLU A 190 4.73 1.69 7.92
C GLU A 190 5.93 2.63 7.78
N ALA A 191 6.04 3.36 6.67
CA ALA A 191 7.10 4.36 6.48
C ALA A 191 7.03 5.45 7.54
N MET A 192 5.82 5.89 7.95
CA MET A 192 5.65 6.83 9.05
C MET A 192 6.24 6.35 10.39
N LEU A 193 6.28 5.05 10.63
CA LEU A 193 6.89 4.50 11.85
C LEU A 193 8.42 4.53 11.77
N ILE A 194 9.01 4.26 10.62
CA ILE A 194 10.44 4.41 10.35
C ILE A 194 10.85 5.88 10.51
N GLU A 195 10.09 6.81 9.91
CA GLU A 195 10.32 8.26 10.05
C GLU A 195 10.32 8.70 11.52
N ARG A 196 9.34 8.25 12.31
CA ARG A 196 9.26 8.57 13.74
C ARG A 196 10.42 7.99 14.55
N ALA A 197 10.97 6.85 14.14
CA ALA A 197 12.16 6.25 14.74
C ALA A 197 13.46 6.96 14.32
N GLY A 198 13.40 7.94 13.42
CA GLY A 198 14.55 8.67 12.90
C GLY A 198 15.29 7.93 11.79
N GLY A 199 14.67 6.92 11.18
CA GLY A 199 15.24 6.18 10.07
C GLY A 199 15.19 6.93 8.74
N THR A 200 15.99 6.47 7.78
CA THR A 200 16.11 7.06 6.45
C THR A 200 15.22 6.33 5.46
N ILE A 201 14.38 7.08 4.73
CA ILE A 201 13.44 6.55 3.75
C ILE A 201 13.72 7.18 2.39
N LEU A 202 14.01 6.34 1.40
CA LEU A 202 14.14 6.76 0.00
C LEU A 202 12.77 6.86 -0.66
N ILE A 203 12.66 7.65 -1.71
CA ILE A 203 11.46 7.77 -2.55
C ILE A 203 11.80 7.33 -3.97
N HIS A 204 11.05 6.39 -4.50
CA HIS A 204 11.06 5.98 -5.90
C HIS A 204 9.82 6.54 -6.62
N ASP A 205 10.02 7.21 -7.76
CA ASP A 205 8.91 7.71 -8.59
C ASP A 205 8.24 6.57 -9.36
N ALA A 206 7.18 6.04 -8.79
CA ALA A 206 6.36 5.00 -9.42
C ALA A 206 5.31 5.55 -10.40
N GLY A 207 5.21 6.87 -10.51
CA GLY A 207 4.26 7.55 -11.37
C GLY A 207 2.79 7.40 -10.97
N ALA A 208 1.92 8.00 -11.79
CA ALA A 208 0.48 7.99 -11.58
C ALA A 208 -0.20 6.63 -11.83
N PRO A 209 0.26 5.74 -12.74
CA PRO A 209 -0.44 4.49 -13.04
C PRO A 209 -0.62 3.54 -11.85
N ASN A 210 0.24 3.59 -10.82
CA ASN A 210 0.12 2.75 -9.63
C ASN A 210 -0.97 3.26 -8.66
N LEU A 211 -2.16 3.51 -9.18
CA LEU A 211 -3.29 4.06 -8.42
C LEU A 211 -3.85 3.10 -7.38
N LYS A 212 -4.43 3.66 -6.30
CA LYS A 212 -5.17 2.91 -5.29
C LYS A 212 -6.66 2.91 -5.62
N VAL A 213 -7.22 1.75 -5.92
CA VAL A 213 -8.67 1.59 -6.12
C VAL A 213 -9.37 1.87 -4.80
N THR A 214 -10.18 2.93 -4.72
CA THR A 214 -10.95 3.33 -3.54
C THR A 214 -12.43 3.57 -3.84
N THR A 215 -12.73 3.89 -5.08
CA THR A 215 -14.08 4.18 -5.59
C THR A 215 -14.40 3.33 -6.82
N ALA A 216 -15.66 3.33 -7.24
CA ALA A 216 -16.07 2.66 -8.49
C ALA A 216 -15.42 3.28 -9.74
N ILE A 217 -15.05 4.57 -9.70
CA ILE A 217 -14.32 5.20 -10.81
C ILE A 217 -12.90 4.64 -10.88
N ASP A 218 -12.21 4.53 -9.74
CA ASP A 218 -10.86 3.97 -9.70
C ASP A 218 -10.83 2.54 -10.24
N LEU A 219 -11.88 1.75 -9.93
CA LEU A 219 -12.01 0.37 -10.42
C LEU A 219 -12.05 0.34 -11.95
N ARG A 220 -12.87 1.20 -12.57
CA ARG A 220 -12.98 1.31 -14.04
C ARG A 220 -11.68 1.77 -14.69
N VAL A 221 -10.98 2.73 -14.06
CA VAL A 221 -9.67 3.19 -14.54
C VAL A 221 -8.65 2.05 -14.46
N ALA A 222 -8.63 1.30 -13.35
CA ALA A 222 -7.74 0.15 -13.21
C ALA A 222 -8.02 -0.95 -14.25
N GLU A 223 -9.31 -1.24 -14.55
CA GLU A 223 -9.68 -2.18 -15.61
C GLU A 223 -9.17 -1.78 -16.98
N LEU A 224 -9.31 -0.48 -17.32
CA LEU A 224 -8.80 0.06 -18.59
C LEU A 224 -7.29 -0.12 -18.71
N LEU A 225 -6.54 0.30 -17.68
CA LEU A 225 -5.08 0.23 -17.67
C LEU A 225 -4.56 -1.22 -17.70
N LEU A 226 -5.24 -2.16 -17.04
CA LEU A 226 -4.92 -3.59 -17.14
C LEU A 226 -5.18 -4.15 -18.53
N ALA A 227 -6.27 -3.74 -19.16
CA ALA A 227 -6.58 -4.16 -20.53
C ALA A 227 -5.55 -3.63 -21.55
N GLU A 228 -5.11 -2.38 -21.40
CA GLU A 228 -4.07 -1.78 -22.21
C GLU A 228 -2.72 -2.49 -22.03
N ARG A 229 -2.33 -2.80 -20.77
CA ARG A 229 -1.12 -3.58 -20.47
C ARG A 229 -1.15 -4.95 -21.14
N ALA A 230 -2.25 -5.71 -21.00
CA ALA A 230 -2.40 -7.01 -21.63
C ALA A 230 -2.44 -6.94 -23.17
N ALA A 231 -2.86 -5.82 -23.75
CA ALA A 231 -2.79 -5.60 -25.19
C ALA A 231 -1.35 -5.35 -25.67
N ALA A 232 -0.58 -4.56 -24.91
CA ALA A 232 0.83 -4.29 -25.21
C ALA A 232 1.70 -5.55 -25.13
N GLU A 233 1.50 -6.40 -24.10
CA GLU A 233 2.22 -7.66 -23.93
C GLU A 233 1.96 -8.69 -25.06
N ARG A 234 0.81 -8.59 -25.73
CA ARG A 234 0.51 -9.48 -26.90
C ARG A 234 1.17 -9.04 -28.19
N VAL A 235 1.66 -7.82 -28.24
CA VAL A 235 2.29 -7.22 -29.45
C VAL A 235 3.82 -7.27 -29.39
N ALA A 236 4.38 -7.38 -28.17
CA ALA A 236 5.81 -7.50 -27.92
C ALA A 236 6.29 -8.95 -28.07
#